data_f148b5e301343a92e499690938a1c6c0
#
_entry.id   f148b5e301343a92e499690938a1c6c0
#
_cell.length_a   1.000
_cell.length_b   1.000
_cell.length_c   1.000
_cell.angle_alpha   90.00
_cell.angle_beta   90.00
_cell.angle_gamma   90.00
#
_symmetry.space_group_name_H-M   'P 1'
#
loop_
_entity.id
_entity.type
_entity.pdbx_description
1 polymer ?
#
loop_
_entity_poly.entity_id
_entity_poly.type
_entity_poly.pdbx_seq_one_letter_code
_entity_poly.pdbx_strand_id
1 'polypeptide(L)'
;MRKKTILLFLTMGALMLSGCNTKIGNTTQQTTESSTTTSSSVTETDTSDMFSDRDKEVGYDESESVTISLADNSSSCESDAVSITENTITIKDEGTYILSGSLSDGMVIVEAEDTDKVQIVLNGVSISNDQSAAFYVRSADKVFVTTASGTENTLEHNGSSYTAIDENNIDATIFSKSDLTLNGKGTLTVTAQEGHGIVSKDDLVLTSGTYVITSASHGLSGKDSVRIANGTYTIVSGKDGIHAQNKDDSSSGFVYLAGGTYTISAGDDGIHAASNVTISEGKIDITQSYEGIEGLSIDIAGGEISVLASDDGINAAGGNDSSSSEGFQG
;
A
#
# COMPACT_ATOMS: atom_id res chain seq x y z
N MET A 1 -11.42 -7.00 -29.60
CA MET A 1 -11.69 -7.22 -28.17
C MET A 1 -12.63 -6.14 -27.68
N ARG A 2 -13.77 -6.51 -27.09
CA ARG A 2 -14.73 -5.51 -26.57
C ARG A 2 -14.34 -5.22 -25.11
N LYS A 3 -13.85 -4.02 -24.83
CA LYS A 3 -13.61 -3.53 -23.47
C LYS A 3 -14.93 -3.49 -22.71
N LYS A 4 -15.02 -4.13 -21.55
CA LYS A 4 -16.18 -4.06 -20.66
C LYS A 4 -15.91 -3.03 -19.59
N THR A 5 -16.68 -1.94 -19.59
CA THR A 5 -16.68 -0.95 -18.52
C THR A 5 -17.83 -1.28 -17.57
N ILE A 6 -17.53 -1.47 -16.30
CA ILE A 6 -18.53 -1.68 -15.25
C ILE A 6 -18.51 -0.47 -14.34
N LEU A 7 -19.61 0.27 -14.28
CA LEU A 7 -19.81 1.37 -13.37
C LEU A 7 -20.80 0.91 -12.30
N LEU A 8 -20.35 0.72 -11.08
CA LEU A 8 -21.18 0.27 -9.96
C LEU A 8 -21.46 1.47 -9.03
N PHE A 9 -22.71 1.95 -9.04
CA PHE A 9 -23.19 2.92 -8.07
C PHE A 9 -23.99 2.21 -6.98
N LEU A 10 -23.50 2.18 -5.77
CA LEU A 10 -24.23 1.67 -4.61
C LEU A 10 -24.85 2.84 -3.85
N THR A 11 -26.14 3.11 -4.08
CA THR A 11 -26.90 4.07 -3.27
C THR A 11 -27.70 3.33 -2.20
N MET A 12 -27.40 3.58 -0.95
CA MET A 12 -28.12 3.03 0.19
C MET A 12 -29.46 3.76 0.37
N GLY A 13 -30.53 3.13 -0.09
CA GLY A 13 -31.92 3.61 0.12
C GLY A 13 -32.58 2.91 1.30
N ALA A 14 -32.84 3.62 2.38
CA ALA A 14 -33.64 3.12 3.50
C ALA A 14 -35.11 3.08 3.13
N LEU A 15 -35.72 1.90 3.01
CA LEU A 15 -37.17 1.73 2.89
C LEU A 15 -37.80 1.47 4.25
N MET A 16 -38.61 2.42 4.71
CA MET A 16 -39.56 2.24 5.80
C MET A 16 -40.84 1.59 5.25
N LEU A 17 -41.14 0.37 5.68
CA LEU A 17 -42.44 -0.29 5.40
C LEU A 17 -43.34 -0.20 6.63
N SER A 18 -44.41 0.57 6.46
CA SER A 18 -45.54 0.64 7.37
C SER A 18 -46.54 -0.48 7.08
N GLY A 19 -46.80 -1.35 8.04
CA GLY A 19 -47.73 -2.46 7.88
C GLY A 19 -49.17 -2.06 8.08
N CYS A 20 -50.08 -2.60 7.32
CA CYS A 20 -51.49 -2.67 7.62
C CYS A 20 -52.00 -4.11 7.51
N ASN A 21 -52.69 -4.53 8.56
CA ASN A 21 -53.23 -5.86 8.81
C ASN A 21 -54.68 -5.99 8.25
N THR A 22 -55.00 -7.03 7.48
CA THR A 22 -56.37 -7.47 7.31
C THR A 22 -56.43 -8.99 7.11
N LYS A 23 -57.15 -9.65 8.02
CA LYS A 23 -57.49 -11.09 7.95
C LYS A 23 -58.59 -11.35 6.94
N ILE A 24 -58.49 -12.40 6.13
CA ILE A 24 -59.59 -13.29 5.73
C ILE A 24 -58.96 -14.67 5.46
N GLY A 25 -59.53 -15.73 6.03
CA GLY A 25 -59.09 -17.10 5.89
C GLY A 25 -59.64 -17.79 4.64
N ASN A 26 -58.92 -18.78 4.16
CA ASN A 26 -59.49 -20.08 3.80
C ASN A 26 -58.37 -21.13 3.60
N THR A 27 -58.71 -22.35 3.98
CA THR A 27 -57.91 -23.55 4.06
C THR A 27 -57.64 -24.15 2.68
N THR A 28 -56.38 -24.47 2.35
CA THR A 28 -56.05 -25.61 1.49
C THR A 28 -54.65 -26.11 1.82
N GLN A 29 -54.52 -27.40 2.07
CA GLN A 29 -53.25 -28.08 2.35
C GLN A 29 -52.35 -28.03 1.12
N GLN A 30 -51.07 -27.66 1.35
CA GLN A 30 -50.03 -27.97 0.40
C GLN A 30 -48.72 -28.27 1.17
N THR A 31 -48.13 -29.35 0.75
CA THR A 31 -46.90 -29.98 1.22
C THR A 31 -45.79 -29.03 1.47
N THR A 32 -45.21 -29.12 2.66
CA THR A 32 -44.02 -28.35 3.12
C THR A 32 -42.77 -29.01 2.52
N GLU A 33 -42.19 -28.42 1.48
CA GLU A 33 -40.77 -28.61 1.21
C GLU A 33 -40.00 -27.59 2.08
N SER A 34 -39.26 -28.12 3.05
CA SER A 34 -38.38 -27.34 3.92
C SER A 34 -37.09 -26.98 3.12
N SER A 35 -37.09 -25.84 2.48
CA SER A 35 -35.82 -25.25 2.01
C SER A 35 -35.08 -24.72 3.21
N THR A 36 -34.09 -25.48 3.65
CA THR A 36 -33.12 -25.02 4.63
C THR A 36 -32.24 -23.95 3.93
N THR A 37 -32.59 -22.70 4.12
CA THR A 37 -31.71 -21.57 3.78
C THR A 37 -30.59 -21.58 4.80
N THR A 38 -29.46 -22.15 4.44
CA THR A 38 -28.20 -21.96 5.19
C THR A 38 -27.81 -20.49 4.99
N SER A 39 -28.16 -19.63 5.94
CA SER A 39 -27.54 -18.32 6.00
C SER A 39 -26.10 -18.54 6.42
N SER A 40 -25.17 -18.48 5.46
CA SER A 40 -23.78 -18.26 5.75
C SER A 40 -23.70 -16.89 6.44
N SER A 41 -23.40 -16.88 7.72
CA SER A 41 -23.00 -15.65 8.41
C SER A 41 -21.70 -15.20 7.77
N VAL A 42 -21.76 -14.18 6.92
CA VAL A 42 -20.57 -13.43 6.54
C VAL A 42 -20.02 -12.87 7.85
N THR A 43 -18.88 -13.35 8.27
CA THR A 43 -18.17 -12.80 9.42
C THR A 43 -17.63 -11.46 8.94
N GLU A 44 -18.23 -10.38 9.38
CA GLU A 44 -17.75 -9.02 9.11
C GLU A 44 -16.31 -8.94 9.64
N THR A 45 -15.36 -8.54 8.81
CA THR A 45 -13.95 -8.43 9.18
C THR A 45 -13.84 -7.33 10.25
N ASP A 46 -13.30 -7.66 11.43
CA ASP A 46 -13.03 -6.66 12.45
C ASP A 46 -11.89 -5.75 11.98
N THR A 47 -12.22 -4.49 11.72
CA THR A 47 -11.28 -3.49 11.20
C THR A 47 -10.86 -2.47 12.27
N SER A 48 -11.23 -2.70 13.55
CA SER A 48 -10.97 -1.76 14.64
C SER A 48 -9.47 -1.50 14.88
N ASP A 49 -8.63 -2.50 14.64
CA ASP A 49 -7.19 -2.48 14.93
C ASP A 49 -6.30 -2.31 13.68
N MET A 50 -6.89 -1.98 12.51
CA MET A 50 -6.13 -1.86 11.26
C MET A 50 -5.10 -0.71 11.26
N PHE A 51 -5.28 0.29 12.11
CA PHE A 51 -4.40 1.46 12.20
C PHE A 51 -4.22 1.87 13.64
N SER A 52 -2.98 1.86 14.13
CA SER A 52 -2.66 2.42 15.45
C SER A 52 -2.79 3.96 15.46
N ASP A 53 -2.89 4.56 16.64
CA ASP A 53 -2.85 6.02 16.76
C ASP A 53 -1.51 6.58 16.24
N ARG A 54 -0.41 5.84 16.46
CA ARG A 54 0.93 6.25 15.99
C ARG A 54 1.05 6.23 14.46
N ASP A 55 0.35 5.35 13.75
CA ASP A 55 0.32 5.34 12.28
C ASP A 55 -0.30 6.63 11.71
N LYS A 56 -1.26 7.21 12.42
CA LYS A 56 -1.99 8.42 12.03
C LYS A 56 -1.29 9.71 12.46
N GLU A 57 -0.30 9.61 13.34
CA GLU A 57 0.42 10.76 13.86
C GLU A 57 1.42 11.30 12.82
N VAL A 58 1.15 12.50 12.32
CA VAL A 58 2.01 13.20 11.34
C VAL A 58 2.85 14.32 12.00
N GLY A 59 2.69 14.49 13.32
CA GLY A 59 3.39 15.50 14.11
C GLY A 59 4.81 15.06 14.46
N TYR A 60 5.69 16.03 14.64
CA TYR A 60 7.02 15.86 15.20
C TYR A 60 7.48 17.17 15.86
N ASP A 61 8.38 17.07 16.82
CA ASP A 61 8.99 18.23 17.47
C ASP A 61 10.35 18.51 16.83
N GLU A 62 10.47 19.62 16.10
CA GLU A 62 11.70 20.00 15.43
C GLU A 62 12.87 20.22 16.42
N SER A 63 12.57 20.65 17.65
CA SER A 63 13.61 20.92 18.66
C SER A 63 14.20 19.65 19.28
N GLU A 64 13.49 18.53 19.18
CA GLU A 64 13.92 17.22 19.67
C GLU A 64 14.34 16.28 18.52
N SER A 65 14.22 16.75 17.27
CA SER A 65 14.55 15.97 16.09
C SER A 65 16.00 16.18 15.66
N VAL A 66 16.60 15.12 15.13
CA VAL A 66 17.91 15.15 14.49
C VAL A 66 17.78 15.64 13.05
N THR A 67 18.51 16.71 12.70
CA THR A 67 18.50 17.22 11.32
C THR A 67 19.63 16.60 10.50
N ILE A 68 19.30 16.12 9.30
CA ILE A 68 20.25 15.60 8.32
C ILE A 68 20.15 16.42 7.04
N SER A 69 21.24 17.06 6.67
CA SER A 69 21.39 17.80 5.41
C SER A 69 22.03 16.89 4.37
N LEU A 70 21.29 16.58 3.31
CA LEU A 70 21.73 15.72 2.22
C LEU A 70 22.43 16.57 1.15
N ALA A 71 23.63 16.17 0.76
CA ALA A 71 24.36 16.75 -0.35
C ALA A 71 25.46 15.78 -0.81
N ASP A 72 25.63 15.60 -2.12
CA ASP A 72 26.62 14.68 -2.68
C ASP A 72 28.02 14.91 -2.08
N ASN A 73 28.60 13.85 -1.51
CA ASN A 73 29.92 13.83 -0.86
C ASN A 73 30.09 14.85 0.29
N SER A 74 29.02 15.51 0.74
CA SER A 74 29.07 16.55 1.76
C SER A 74 27.83 16.60 2.65
N SER A 75 27.09 15.51 2.74
CA SER A 75 25.99 15.37 3.71
C SER A 75 26.49 15.56 5.13
N SER A 76 25.66 16.13 5.99
CA SER A 76 26.05 16.47 7.37
C SER A 76 24.96 16.20 8.38
N CYS A 77 25.38 15.75 9.55
CA CYS A 77 24.57 15.55 10.74
C CYS A 77 25.44 15.70 11.98
N GLU A 78 24.90 16.25 13.07
CA GLU A 78 25.66 16.43 14.34
C GLU A 78 25.43 15.28 15.34
N SER A 79 24.56 14.30 15.02
CA SER A 79 24.21 13.19 15.92
C SER A 79 25.10 11.98 15.70
N ASP A 80 25.56 11.37 16.80
CA ASP A 80 26.29 10.09 16.79
C ASP A 80 25.38 8.90 16.36
N ALA A 81 24.05 9.07 16.42
CA ALA A 81 23.06 8.11 15.90
C ALA A 81 23.09 7.96 14.36
N VAL A 82 23.82 8.84 13.66
CA VAL A 82 23.88 8.87 12.21
C VAL A 82 25.32 8.68 11.74
N SER A 83 25.52 7.70 10.88
CA SER A 83 26.81 7.49 10.20
C SER A 83 26.68 7.91 8.74
N ILE A 84 27.62 8.71 8.27
CA ILE A 84 27.68 9.17 6.87
C ILE A 84 28.94 8.62 6.24
N THR A 85 28.79 7.86 5.16
CA THR A 85 29.91 7.32 4.37
C THR A 85 29.63 7.61 2.89
N GLU A 86 30.39 8.52 2.30
CA GLU A 86 30.12 9.02 0.95
C GLU A 86 28.68 9.53 0.82
N ASN A 87 27.88 8.96 -0.07
CA ASN A 87 26.47 9.29 -0.27
C ASN A 87 25.50 8.31 0.46
N THR A 88 26.01 7.52 1.40
CA THR A 88 25.19 6.62 2.22
C THR A 88 25.04 7.18 3.62
N ILE A 89 23.80 7.40 4.03
CA ILE A 89 23.41 7.88 5.36
C ILE A 89 22.78 6.71 6.11
N THR A 90 23.39 6.29 7.23
CA THR A 90 22.85 5.20 8.07
C THR A 90 22.40 5.75 9.42
N ILE A 91 21.11 5.57 9.72
CA ILE A 91 20.45 5.94 10.97
C ILE A 91 20.40 4.69 11.85
N LYS A 92 20.86 4.77 13.11
CA LYS A 92 21.13 3.60 13.95
C LYS A 92 20.31 3.52 15.23
N ASP A 93 19.71 4.62 15.66
CA ASP A 93 19.00 4.69 16.93
C ASP A 93 17.53 5.12 16.72
N GLU A 94 16.68 4.84 17.70
CA GLU A 94 15.33 5.37 17.76
C GLU A 94 15.32 6.91 17.73
N GLY A 95 14.25 7.49 17.24
CA GLY A 95 14.08 8.93 17.21
C GLY A 95 13.41 9.47 15.98
N THR A 96 13.41 10.81 15.87
CA THR A 96 12.87 11.53 14.72
C THR A 96 14.01 12.23 13.97
N TYR A 97 14.09 11.98 12.68
CA TYR A 97 15.15 12.49 11.79
C TYR A 97 14.53 13.29 10.66
N ILE A 98 14.89 14.57 10.56
CA ILE A 98 14.41 15.48 9.51
C ILE A 98 15.46 15.53 8.41
N LEU A 99 15.10 15.03 7.24
CA LEU A 99 15.96 14.99 6.06
C LEU A 99 15.59 16.12 5.10
N SER A 100 16.59 16.83 4.60
CA SER A 100 16.42 17.83 3.55
C SER A 100 17.62 17.85 2.60
N GLY A 101 17.41 18.29 1.34
CA GLY A 101 18.46 18.35 0.34
C GLY A 101 18.43 17.18 -0.66
N SER A 102 19.56 16.86 -1.29
CA SER A 102 19.56 15.90 -2.39
C SER A 102 20.81 15.02 -2.44
N LEU A 103 20.60 13.78 -2.94
CA LEU A 103 21.65 12.85 -3.32
C LEU A 103 21.39 12.43 -4.78
N SER A 104 22.35 12.64 -5.67
CA SER A 104 22.23 12.29 -7.09
C SER A 104 22.45 10.80 -7.35
N ASP A 105 23.25 10.14 -6.51
CA ASP A 105 23.43 8.68 -6.44
C ASP A 105 23.79 8.33 -5.00
N GLY A 106 22.79 8.06 -4.19
CA GLY A 106 22.95 7.80 -2.76
C GLY A 106 21.79 7.07 -2.12
N MET A 107 21.91 6.82 -0.82
CA MET A 107 20.95 5.99 -0.08
C MET A 107 20.80 6.46 1.36
N VAL A 108 19.59 6.37 1.89
CA VAL A 108 19.33 6.43 3.33
C VAL A 108 18.98 5.04 3.84
N ILE A 109 19.71 4.58 4.86
CA ILE A 109 19.51 3.28 5.51
C ILE A 109 19.05 3.54 6.95
N VAL A 110 18.01 2.82 7.38
CA VAL A 110 17.66 2.67 8.80
C VAL A 110 18.15 1.29 9.24
N GLU A 111 19.03 1.27 10.25
CA GLU A 111 19.65 0.07 10.84
C GLU A 111 19.64 0.22 12.37
N ALA A 112 18.44 0.25 12.94
CA ALA A 112 18.19 0.38 14.37
C ALA A 112 17.92 -1.00 15.01
N GLU A 113 17.82 -1.03 16.33
CA GLU A 113 17.48 -2.27 17.06
C GLU A 113 16.05 -2.72 16.70
N ASP A 114 15.79 -4.03 16.79
CA ASP A 114 14.48 -4.62 16.47
C ASP A 114 13.34 -4.19 17.43
N THR A 115 13.64 -3.39 18.41
CA THR A 115 12.68 -2.78 19.37
C THR A 115 12.45 -1.30 19.11
N ASP A 116 13.21 -0.70 18.22
CA ASP A 116 13.25 0.74 18.01
C ASP A 116 12.21 1.21 16.98
N LYS A 117 11.60 2.33 17.27
CA LYS A 117 10.71 3.03 16.36
C LYS A 117 11.39 4.30 15.83
N VAL A 118 11.51 4.38 14.52
CA VAL A 118 12.21 5.48 13.85
C VAL A 118 11.22 6.28 13.01
N GLN A 119 11.21 7.61 13.17
CA GLN A 119 10.47 8.51 12.31
C GLN A 119 11.41 9.28 11.38
N ILE A 120 11.18 9.16 10.08
CA ILE A 120 11.90 9.89 9.03
C ILE A 120 10.98 10.94 8.46
N VAL A 121 11.32 12.20 8.62
CA VAL A 121 10.59 13.34 8.07
C VAL A 121 11.25 13.76 6.76
N LEU A 122 10.57 13.59 5.66
CA LEU A 122 11.02 14.06 4.35
C LEU A 122 10.61 15.53 4.17
N ASN A 123 11.60 16.40 4.21
CA ASN A 123 11.40 17.86 4.16
C ASN A 123 12.06 18.46 2.91
N GLY A 124 11.49 18.13 1.74
CA GLY A 124 12.01 18.61 0.47
C GLY A 124 13.27 17.84 0.03
N VAL A 125 13.21 16.52 0.05
CA VAL A 125 14.31 15.66 -0.37
C VAL A 125 14.20 15.23 -1.83
N SER A 126 15.36 15.03 -2.47
CA SER A 126 15.48 14.34 -3.76
C SER A 126 16.62 13.34 -3.67
N ILE A 127 16.30 12.06 -3.66
CA ILE A 127 17.31 10.99 -3.57
C ILE A 127 17.14 10.06 -4.76
N SER A 128 18.22 9.91 -5.52
CA SER A 128 18.32 8.97 -6.62
C SER A 128 19.37 7.90 -6.30
N ASN A 129 19.17 6.67 -6.76
CA ASN A 129 20.14 5.59 -6.64
C ASN A 129 20.10 4.72 -7.90
N ASP A 130 21.24 4.53 -8.53
CA ASP A 130 21.35 3.73 -9.75
C ASP A 130 21.68 2.26 -9.48
N GLN A 131 22.00 1.89 -8.23
CA GLN A 131 22.47 0.57 -7.87
C GLN A 131 21.52 -0.20 -6.94
N SER A 132 20.77 0.49 -6.09
CA SER A 132 19.95 -0.14 -5.04
C SER A 132 18.75 0.75 -4.68
N ALA A 133 18.12 0.51 -3.51
CA ALA A 133 17.07 1.37 -3.01
C ALA A 133 17.57 2.79 -2.70
N ALA A 134 16.74 3.81 -2.94
CA ALA A 134 17.00 5.16 -2.45
C ALA A 134 16.76 5.27 -0.94
N PHE A 135 15.81 4.48 -0.41
CA PHE A 135 15.52 4.37 1.02
C PHE A 135 15.38 2.90 1.42
N TYR A 136 16.17 2.47 2.39
CA TYR A 136 16.24 1.09 2.84
C TYR A 136 16.10 0.97 4.36
N VAL A 137 15.08 0.26 4.83
CA VAL A 137 14.98 -0.17 6.22
C VAL A 137 15.57 -1.58 6.33
N ARG A 138 16.78 -1.67 6.90
CA ARG A 138 17.48 -2.94 7.14
C ARG A 138 16.94 -3.63 8.40
N SER A 139 16.76 -2.85 9.46
CA SER A 139 16.19 -3.31 10.73
C SER A 139 15.58 -2.15 11.53
N ALA A 140 14.49 -2.41 12.21
CA ALA A 140 13.81 -1.63 13.23
C ALA A 140 12.60 -2.45 13.72
N ASP A 141 11.92 -2.05 14.80
CA ASP A 141 10.58 -2.54 15.09
C ASP A 141 9.60 -1.98 14.04
N LYS A 142 9.64 -0.66 13.82
CA LYS A 142 8.79 0.01 12.85
C LYS A 142 9.38 1.35 12.38
N VAL A 143 9.23 1.65 11.10
CA VAL A 143 9.64 2.94 10.54
C VAL A 143 8.44 3.72 10.05
N PHE A 144 8.38 5.01 10.42
CA PHE A 144 7.39 5.98 9.96
C PHE A 144 8.07 6.97 9.00
N VAL A 145 7.60 7.03 7.76
CA VAL A 145 8.06 8.00 6.77
C VAL A 145 6.99 9.09 6.63
N THR A 146 7.29 10.28 7.14
CA THR A 146 6.37 11.41 7.19
C THR A 146 6.78 12.46 6.16
N THR A 147 5.92 12.82 5.22
CA THR A 147 6.15 13.96 4.33
C THR A 147 5.78 15.27 5.03
N ALA A 148 6.73 16.19 5.17
CA ALA A 148 6.49 17.49 5.79
C ALA A 148 5.46 18.30 5.00
N SER A 149 4.69 19.13 5.70
CA SER A 149 3.59 19.86 5.10
C SER A 149 4.04 20.80 3.98
N GLY A 150 3.43 20.68 2.80
CA GLY A 150 3.69 21.54 1.65
C GLY A 150 5.03 21.29 0.96
N THR A 151 5.70 20.17 1.25
CA THR A 151 6.92 19.77 0.56
C THR A 151 6.65 18.80 -0.58
N GLU A 152 7.53 18.85 -1.57
CA GLU A 152 7.65 17.86 -2.65
C GLU A 152 8.90 17.03 -2.38
N ASN A 153 8.76 15.71 -2.37
CA ASN A 153 9.84 14.77 -2.11
C ASN A 153 9.92 13.76 -3.24
N THR A 154 11.12 13.37 -3.63
CA THR A 154 11.36 12.44 -4.73
C THR A 154 12.35 11.37 -4.30
N LEU A 155 11.98 10.11 -4.49
CA LEU A 155 12.86 8.95 -4.31
C LEU A 155 12.85 8.12 -5.60
N GLU A 156 14.03 7.83 -6.16
CA GLU A 156 14.15 7.21 -7.46
C GLU A 156 15.19 6.09 -7.48
N HIS A 157 14.85 4.98 -8.14
CA HIS A 157 15.82 4.01 -8.63
C HIS A 157 15.87 4.10 -10.14
N ASN A 158 17.03 4.53 -10.68
CA ASN A 158 17.22 4.76 -12.10
C ASN A 158 18.08 3.67 -12.78
N GLY A 159 18.52 2.66 -12.01
CA GLY A 159 19.28 1.53 -12.52
C GLY A 159 18.41 0.54 -13.30
N SER A 160 19.07 -0.32 -14.08
CA SER A 160 18.43 -1.43 -14.80
C SER A 160 18.42 -2.75 -14.01
N SER A 161 18.93 -2.73 -12.77
CA SER A 161 18.96 -3.88 -11.85
C SER A 161 19.35 -3.41 -10.46
N TYR A 162 18.99 -4.21 -9.45
CA TYR A 162 19.43 -3.99 -8.08
C TYR A 162 20.71 -4.76 -7.78
N THR A 163 21.69 -4.07 -7.21
CA THR A 163 22.92 -4.68 -6.69
C THR A 163 22.71 -5.03 -5.22
N ALA A 164 23.00 -6.28 -4.86
CA ALA A 164 22.96 -6.69 -3.47
C ALA A 164 24.03 -5.96 -2.64
N ILE A 165 23.60 -5.30 -1.56
CA ILE A 165 24.48 -4.61 -0.61
C ILE A 165 24.63 -5.40 0.69
N ASP A 166 23.80 -6.39 0.89
CA ASP A 166 23.81 -7.37 1.98
C ASP A 166 23.08 -8.67 1.53
N GLU A 167 22.66 -9.51 2.47
CA GLU A 167 21.96 -10.76 2.22
C GLU A 167 20.48 -10.59 1.80
N ASN A 168 19.95 -9.37 1.90
CA ASN A 168 18.57 -9.08 1.55
C ASN A 168 18.43 -8.84 0.04
N ASN A 169 17.37 -9.41 -0.52
CA ASN A 169 17.03 -9.17 -1.93
C ASN A 169 16.26 -7.86 -2.03
N ILE A 170 16.99 -6.76 -2.17
CA ILE A 170 16.42 -5.42 -2.37
C ILE A 170 15.94 -5.35 -3.82
N ASP A 171 14.66 -5.00 -4.02
CA ASP A 171 13.98 -4.97 -5.32
C ASP A 171 12.99 -3.80 -5.44
N ALA A 172 13.18 -2.74 -4.65
CA ALA A 172 12.29 -1.57 -4.63
C ALA A 172 13.06 -0.26 -4.38
N THR A 173 12.50 0.85 -4.83
CA THR A 173 13.02 2.20 -4.55
C THR A 173 12.94 2.53 -3.05
N ILE A 174 11.82 2.18 -2.41
CA ILE A 174 11.67 2.15 -0.94
C ILE A 174 11.50 0.69 -0.54
N PHE A 175 12.46 0.18 0.20
CA PHE A 175 12.46 -1.22 0.64
C PHE A 175 12.58 -1.31 2.15
N SER A 176 11.63 -1.99 2.78
CA SER A 176 11.64 -2.24 4.22
C SER A 176 11.58 -3.72 4.54
N LYS A 177 12.39 -4.16 5.51
CA LYS A 177 12.29 -5.48 6.12
C LYS A 177 11.37 -5.53 7.34
N SER A 178 11.05 -4.35 7.86
CA SER A 178 10.23 -4.16 9.06
C SER A 178 8.92 -3.49 8.68
N ASP A 179 8.02 -3.38 9.62
CA ASP A 179 6.81 -2.58 9.50
C ASP A 179 7.11 -1.19 8.96
N LEU A 180 6.38 -0.78 7.93
CA LEU A 180 6.55 0.52 7.29
C LEU A 180 5.23 1.28 7.26
N THR A 181 5.22 2.46 7.87
CA THR A 181 4.10 3.41 7.75
C THR A 181 4.52 4.65 6.97
N LEU A 182 3.73 5.03 5.97
CA LEU A 182 3.86 6.31 5.28
C LEU A 182 2.68 7.22 5.64
N ASN A 183 3.00 8.47 5.98
CA ASN A 183 1.99 9.48 6.30
C ASN A 183 2.50 10.90 5.97
N GLY A 184 1.72 11.91 6.28
CA GLY A 184 2.14 13.31 6.15
C GLY A 184 1.14 14.18 5.39
N LYS A 185 1.60 15.39 5.02
CA LYS A 185 0.80 16.41 4.31
C LYS A 185 1.53 16.99 3.09
N GLY A 186 2.66 16.41 2.73
CA GLY A 186 3.40 16.70 1.51
C GLY A 186 3.12 15.69 0.41
N THR A 187 3.86 15.80 -0.68
CA THR A 187 3.87 14.88 -1.81
C THR A 187 5.12 14.01 -1.77
N LEU A 188 4.98 12.73 -2.07
CA LEU A 188 6.08 11.80 -2.31
C LEU A 188 5.94 11.20 -3.71
N THR A 189 6.91 11.50 -4.57
CA THR A 189 7.08 10.85 -5.87
C THR A 189 8.08 9.71 -5.74
N VAL A 190 7.68 8.52 -6.19
CA VAL A 190 8.52 7.32 -6.19
C VAL A 190 8.62 6.77 -7.61
N THR A 191 9.84 6.63 -8.10
CA THR A 191 10.10 6.04 -9.43
C THR A 191 11.03 4.85 -9.30
N ALA A 192 10.63 3.71 -9.87
CA ALA A 192 11.44 2.51 -9.99
C ALA A 192 11.52 2.11 -11.47
N GLN A 193 12.64 2.36 -12.14
CA GLN A 193 12.84 1.93 -13.52
C GLN A 193 12.93 0.40 -13.64
N GLU A 194 13.33 -0.26 -12.57
CA GLU A 194 13.31 -1.71 -12.36
C GLU A 194 12.69 -2.00 -10.99
N GLY A 195 12.08 -3.16 -10.81
CA GLY A 195 11.51 -3.59 -9.53
C GLY A 195 10.25 -2.82 -9.10
N HIS A 196 10.07 -2.74 -7.81
CA HIS A 196 8.87 -2.22 -7.17
C HIS A 196 9.03 -0.75 -6.74
N GLY A 197 7.92 -0.05 -6.59
CA GLY A 197 7.91 1.29 -6.03
C GLY A 197 8.22 1.29 -4.52
N ILE A 198 7.30 0.75 -3.72
CA ILE A 198 7.39 0.69 -2.25
C ILE A 198 7.11 -0.74 -1.79
N VAL A 199 8.04 -1.31 -1.02
CA VAL A 199 7.93 -2.66 -0.46
C VAL A 199 8.11 -2.63 1.05
N SER A 200 7.20 -3.31 1.77
CA SER A 200 7.47 -3.84 3.10
C SER A 200 7.45 -5.36 3.07
N LYS A 201 8.48 -5.99 3.66
CA LYS A 201 8.51 -7.46 3.85
C LYS A 201 7.74 -7.89 5.12
N ASP A 202 6.98 -6.96 5.68
CA ASP A 202 6.04 -7.10 6.78
C ASP A 202 4.76 -6.31 6.42
N ASP A 203 4.22 -5.49 7.32
CA ASP A 203 3.08 -4.62 7.07
C ASP A 203 3.46 -3.33 6.34
N LEU A 204 2.70 -2.97 5.30
CA LEU A 204 2.76 -1.67 4.64
C LEU A 204 1.49 -0.86 4.96
N VAL A 205 1.66 0.24 5.69
CA VAL A 205 0.55 1.09 6.14
C VAL A 205 0.67 2.49 5.55
N LEU A 206 -0.42 3.04 4.99
CA LEU A 206 -0.47 4.42 4.52
C LEU A 206 -1.70 5.11 5.13
N THR A 207 -1.49 6.21 5.86
CA THR A 207 -2.62 6.84 6.58
C THR A 207 -3.02 8.21 6.05
N SER A 208 -2.13 8.89 5.35
CA SER A 208 -2.38 10.21 4.74
C SER A 208 -1.24 10.58 3.77
N GLY A 209 -1.41 11.64 3.00
CA GLY A 209 -0.40 12.17 2.07
C GLY A 209 -0.84 12.10 0.61
N THR A 210 0.06 12.55 -0.26
CA THR A 210 -0.10 12.46 -1.72
C THR A 210 1.08 11.65 -2.28
N TYR A 211 0.76 10.61 -3.05
CA TYR A 211 1.74 9.68 -3.59
C TYR A 211 1.60 9.58 -5.11
N VAL A 212 2.72 9.75 -5.80
CA VAL A 212 2.83 9.53 -7.24
C VAL A 212 3.87 8.43 -7.44
N ILE A 213 3.42 7.26 -7.87
CA ILE A 213 4.26 6.06 -7.93
C ILE A 213 4.32 5.54 -9.36
N THR A 214 5.51 5.37 -9.88
CA THR A 214 5.77 4.71 -11.17
C THR A 214 6.78 3.59 -10.97
N SER A 215 6.44 2.36 -11.36
CA SER A 215 7.31 1.20 -11.16
C SER A 215 7.24 0.21 -12.31
N ALA A 216 8.33 -0.50 -12.55
CA ALA A 216 8.39 -1.59 -13.52
C ALA A 216 7.68 -2.86 -13.03
N SER A 217 7.53 -3.03 -11.71
CA SER A 217 6.81 -4.14 -11.08
C SER A 217 5.61 -3.59 -10.26
N HIS A 218 5.36 -4.06 -9.03
CA HIS A 218 4.23 -3.57 -8.23
C HIS A 218 4.44 -2.13 -7.74
N GLY A 219 3.37 -1.36 -7.65
CA GLY A 219 3.40 0.00 -7.12
C GLY A 219 3.64 0.02 -5.61
N LEU A 220 2.67 -0.52 -4.86
CA LEU A 220 2.72 -0.76 -3.41
C LEU A 220 2.71 -2.27 -3.16
N SER A 221 3.63 -2.76 -2.33
CA SER A 221 3.68 -4.19 -1.99
C SER A 221 3.94 -4.39 -0.50
N GLY A 222 3.06 -5.13 0.17
CA GLY A 222 3.21 -5.59 1.55
C GLY A 222 3.22 -7.11 1.61
N LYS A 223 4.11 -7.70 2.41
CA LYS A 223 4.09 -9.15 2.59
C LYS A 223 2.86 -9.56 3.40
N ASP A 224 2.71 -9.01 4.58
CA ASP A 224 1.64 -9.41 5.50
C ASP A 224 0.35 -8.64 5.22
N SER A 225 0.46 -7.34 4.95
CA SER A 225 -0.69 -6.56 4.51
C SER A 225 -0.29 -5.28 3.76
N VAL A 226 -1.25 -4.74 2.98
CA VAL A 226 -1.29 -3.33 2.60
C VAL A 226 -2.55 -2.72 3.18
N ARG A 227 -2.38 -1.75 4.08
CA ARG A 227 -3.49 -1.07 4.77
C ARG A 227 -3.46 0.42 4.49
N ILE A 228 -4.55 0.96 3.93
CA ILE A 228 -4.63 2.37 3.56
C ILE A 228 -5.83 3.02 4.23
N ALA A 229 -5.56 3.98 5.13
CA ALA A 229 -6.61 4.72 5.84
C ALA A 229 -7.20 5.85 4.98
N ASN A 230 -6.35 6.64 4.34
CA ASN A 230 -6.70 7.78 3.51
C ASN A 230 -5.48 8.25 2.69
N GLY A 231 -5.66 9.21 1.80
CA GLY A 231 -4.61 9.79 0.98
C GLY A 231 -5.01 9.93 -0.49
N THR A 232 -4.09 10.42 -1.29
CA THR A 232 -4.27 10.53 -2.76
C THR A 232 -3.15 9.75 -3.45
N TYR A 233 -3.52 8.84 -4.32
CA TYR A 233 -2.61 7.89 -4.96
C TYR A 233 -2.76 7.95 -6.47
N THR A 234 -1.65 8.21 -7.16
CA THR A 234 -1.53 8.01 -8.60
C THR A 234 -0.48 6.94 -8.82
N ILE A 235 -0.90 5.78 -9.30
CA ILE A 235 -0.03 4.60 -9.45
C ILE A 235 -0.01 4.17 -10.91
N VAL A 236 1.20 4.04 -11.46
CA VAL A 236 1.46 3.42 -12.75
C VAL A 236 2.46 2.29 -12.52
N SER A 237 2.05 1.06 -12.72
CA SER A 237 2.85 -0.14 -12.43
C SER A 237 2.90 -1.09 -13.62
N GLY A 238 4.03 -1.77 -13.78
CA GLY A 238 4.17 -2.82 -14.79
C GLY A 238 3.52 -4.15 -14.39
N LYS A 239 3.28 -4.34 -13.09
CA LYS A 239 2.47 -5.40 -12.49
C LYS A 239 1.33 -4.78 -11.70
N ASP A 240 1.00 -5.31 -10.50
CA ASP A 240 -0.14 -4.82 -9.72
C ASP A 240 0.07 -3.40 -9.21
N GLY A 241 -1.01 -2.66 -9.13
CA GLY A 241 -1.00 -1.34 -8.50
C GLY A 241 -0.76 -1.45 -7.00
N ILE A 242 -1.58 -2.24 -6.32
CA ILE A 242 -1.50 -2.55 -4.89
C ILE A 242 -1.45 -4.08 -4.75
N HIS A 243 -0.42 -4.60 -4.07
CA HIS A 243 -0.16 -6.02 -3.96
C HIS A 243 0.09 -6.44 -2.51
N ALA A 244 -0.57 -7.50 -2.04
CA ALA A 244 -0.29 -8.13 -0.76
C ALA A 244 -0.21 -9.65 -0.91
N GLN A 245 0.94 -10.24 -0.54
CA GLN A 245 1.12 -11.69 -0.64
C GLN A 245 2.02 -12.23 0.46
N ASN A 246 1.49 -13.15 1.29
CA ASN A 246 2.27 -13.97 2.19
C ASN A 246 2.10 -15.46 1.82
N LYS A 247 3.20 -16.09 1.39
CA LYS A 247 3.22 -17.52 1.02
C LYS A 247 3.38 -18.44 2.21
N ASP A 248 3.81 -17.88 3.35
CA ASP A 248 4.14 -18.64 4.56
C ASP A 248 2.96 -18.67 5.54
N ASP A 249 2.09 -17.63 5.50
CA ASP A 249 0.92 -17.49 6.37
C ASP A 249 -0.31 -17.11 5.55
N SER A 250 -1.26 -18.03 5.43
CA SER A 250 -2.51 -17.83 4.69
C SER A 250 -3.52 -16.89 5.37
N SER A 251 -3.26 -16.48 6.62
CA SER A 251 -4.06 -15.46 7.32
C SER A 251 -3.59 -14.03 7.04
N SER A 252 -2.40 -13.90 6.45
CA SER A 252 -1.78 -12.66 6.00
C SER A 252 -1.92 -12.50 4.48
N GLY A 253 -1.27 -11.49 3.90
CA GLY A 253 -1.35 -11.19 2.46
C GLY A 253 -2.68 -10.55 2.08
N PHE A 254 -3.22 -9.65 2.92
CA PHE A 254 -4.49 -8.97 2.67
C PHE A 254 -4.32 -7.48 2.32
N VAL A 255 -5.31 -6.93 1.64
CA VAL A 255 -5.43 -5.50 1.36
C VAL A 255 -6.65 -4.92 2.08
N TYR A 256 -6.46 -3.84 2.82
CA TYR A 256 -7.53 -3.09 3.48
C TYR A 256 -7.52 -1.61 3.10
N LEU A 257 -8.58 -1.15 2.42
CA LEU A 257 -8.78 0.24 2.05
C LEU A 257 -9.94 0.84 2.88
N ALA A 258 -9.60 1.70 3.84
CA ALA A 258 -10.59 2.39 4.67
C ALA A 258 -11.12 3.68 4.00
N GLY A 259 -10.41 4.22 3.02
CA GLY A 259 -10.74 5.45 2.31
C GLY A 259 -9.65 5.82 1.31
N GLY A 260 -9.62 7.08 0.89
CA GLY A 260 -8.62 7.60 -0.05
C GLY A 260 -9.14 7.79 -1.47
N THR A 261 -8.30 8.38 -2.31
CA THR A 261 -8.55 8.58 -3.75
C THR A 261 -7.44 7.94 -4.56
N TYR A 262 -7.79 7.06 -5.47
CA TYR A 262 -6.86 6.25 -6.24
C TYR A 262 -7.10 6.43 -7.73
N THR A 263 -6.02 6.63 -8.47
CA THR A 263 -5.98 6.49 -9.93
C THR A 263 -4.88 5.48 -10.23
N ILE A 264 -5.27 4.30 -10.73
CA ILE A 264 -4.37 3.17 -10.92
C ILE A 264 -4.37 2.77 -12.40
N SER A 265 -3.17 2.62 -12.97
CA SER A 265 -2.92 1.98 -14.24
C SER A 265 -1.89 0.87 -14.01
N ALA A 266 -2.33 -0.38 -14.08
CA ALA A 266 -1.53 -1.56 -13.80
C ALA A 266 -1.34 -2.41 -15.06
N GLY A 267 -0.20 -3.08 -15.16
CA GLY A 267 0.08 -4.04 -16.23
C GLY A 267 -0.54 -5.40 -15.96
N ASP A 268 -0.74 -5.74 -14.68
CA ASP A 268 -1.43 -6.91 -14.15
C ASP A 268 -2.66 -6.42 -13.38
N ASP A 269 -2.82 -6.67 -12.09
CA ASP A 269 -4.04 -6.31 -11.37
C ASP A 269 -4.00 -4.90 -10.81
N GLY A 270 -5.17 -4.26 -10.78
CA GLY A 270 -5.29 -2.98 -10.12
C GLY A 270 -5.01 -3.10 -8.62
N ILE A 271 -5.67 -4.06 -7.97
CA ILE A 271 -5.51 -4.41 -6.55
C ILE A 271 -5.51 -5.94 -6.42
N HIS A 272 -4.43 -6.50 -5.87
CA HIS A 272 -4.27 -7.93 -5.65
C HIS A 272 -4.02 -8.25 -4.17
N ALA A 273 -4.71 -9.26 -3.65
CA ALA A 273 -4.41 -9.84 -2.34
C ALA A 273 -4.45 -11.37 -2.40
N ALA A 274 -3.41 -12.03 -1.89
CA ALA A 274 -3.38 -13.48 -1.79
C ALA A 274 -4.48 -14.04 -0.86
N SER A 275 -4.96 -13.23 0.09
CA SER A 275 -6.07 -13.58 0.97
C SER A 275 -7.29 -12.69 0.73
N ASN A 276 -7.49 -11.64 1.49
CA ASN A 276 -8.70 -10.83 1.46
C ASN A 276 -8.44 -9.41 0.95
N VAL A 277 -9.34 -8.90 0.08
CA VAL A 277 -9.45 -7.47 -0.23
C VAL A 277 -10.69 -6.91 0.48
N THR A 278 -10.49 -5.98 1.40
CA THR A 278 -11.60 -5.25 2.04
C THR A 278 -11.56 -3.77 1.66
N ILE A 279 -12.67 -3.26 1.12
CA ILE A 279 -12.85 -1.84 0.78
C ILE A 279 -14.02 -1.31 1.58
N SER A 280 -13.74 -0.47 2.59
CA SER A 280 -14.77 0.14 3.42
C SER A 280 -15.33 1.42 2.80
N GLU A 281 -14.46 2.23 2.22
CA GLU A 281 -14.77 3.51 1.58
C GLU A 281 -13.67 3.89 0.57
N GLY A 282 -13.82 5.00 -0.14
CA GLY A 282 -12.83 5.58 -1.03
C GLY A 282 -13.33 5.81 -2.44
N LYS A 283 -12.53 6.53 -3.21
CA LYS A 283 -12.76 6.71 -4.65
C LYS A 283 -11.65 6.02 -5.42
N ILE A 284 -11.97 4.93 -6.09
CA ILE A 284 -11.02 4.06 -6.78
C ILE A 284 -11.32 4.10 -8.28
N ASP A 285 -10.37 4.56 -9.07
CA ASP A 285 -10.43 4.58 -10.53
C ASP A 285 -9.26 3.75 -11.09
N ILE A 286 -9.54 2.50 -11.45
CA ILE A 286 -8.59 1.62 -12.14
C ILE A 286 -8.78 1.85 -13.64
N THR A 287 -7.87 2.63 -14.21
CA THR A 287 -7.96 3.10 -15.60
C THR A 287 -7.44 2.10 -16.62
N GLN A 288 -6.65 1.12 -16.15
CA GLN A 288 -6.15 -0.01 -16.92
C GLN A 288 -5.69 -1.11 -15.95
N SER A 289 -6.03 -2.38 -16.25
CA SER A 289 -5.49 -3.56 -15.58
C SER A 289 -5.74 -4.82 -16.41
N TYR A 290 -5.13 -5.95 -16.02
CA TYR A 290 -5.54 -7.28 -16.48
C TYR A 290 -6.83 -7.64 -15.73
N GLU A 291 -6.78 -7.82 -14.40
CA GLU A 291 -7.94 -7.85 -13.52
C GLU A 291 -8.04 -6.55 -12.70
N GLY A 292 -9.26 -6.17 -12.34
CA GLY A 292 -9.46 -4.95 -11.59
C GLY A 292 -9.11 -5.10 -10.13
N ILE A 293 -9.81 -5.98 -9.44
CA ILE A 293 -9.61 -6.33 -8.03
C ILE A 293 -9.62 -7.85 -7.93
N GLU A 294 -8.53 -8.41 -7.43
CA GLU A 294 -8.37 -9.85 -7.25
C GLU A 294 -8.10 -10.21 -5.79
N GLY A 295 -8.65 -11.33 -5.32
CA GLY A 295 -8.41 -11.86 -3.99
C GLY A 295 -9.08 -13.21 -3.76
N LEU A 296 -8.65 -13.92 -2.70
CA LEU A 296 -9.32 -15.13 -2.24
C LEU A 296 -10.78 -14.84 -1.82
N SER A 297 -10.98 -13.69 -1.18
CA SER A 297 -12.28 -13.11 -0.88
C SER A 297 -12.24 -11.59 -1.03
N ILE A 298 -13.37 -11.00 -1.42
CA ILE A 298 -13.48 -9.56 -1.65
C ILE A 298 -14.71 -9.06 -0.92
N ASP A 299 -14.53 -8.08 -0.02
CA ASP A 299 -15.58 -7.42 0.74
C ASP A 299 -15.59 -5.92 0.42
N ILE A 300 -16.68 -5.44 -0.19
CA ILE A 300 -16.85 -4.03 -0.55
C ILE A 300 -18.06 -3.49 0.22
N ALA A 301 -17.79 -2.76 1.31
CA ALA A 301 -18.80 -2.16 2.15
C ALA A 301 -19.24 -0.77 1.67
N GLY A 302 -18.38 -0.06 0.92
CA GLY A 302 -18.67 1.30 0.43
C GLY A 302 -17.71 1.76 -0.65
N GLY A 303 -17.76 3.05 -0.96
CA GLY A 303 -16.89 3.72 -1.95
C GLY A 303 -17.49 3.90 -3.34
N GLU A 304 -16.75 4.61 -4.17
CA GLU A 304 -17.01 4.78 -5.61
C GLU A 304 -15.90 4.09 -6.38
N ILE A 305 -16.23 3.00 -7.08
CA ILE A 305 -15.24 2.17 -7.77
C ILE A 305 -15.55 2.15 -9.27
N SER A 306 -14.56 2.52 -10.07
CA SER A 306 -14.55 2.44 -11.53
C SER A 306 -13.39 1.55 -11.96
N VAL A 307 -13.68 0.57 -12.82
CA VAL A 307 -12.67 -0.39 -13.28
C VAL A 307 -12.72 -0.53 -14.78
N LEU A 308 -11.56 -0.46 -15.40
CA LEU A 308 -11.32 -0.82 -16.79
C LEU A 308 -10.29 -1.94 -16.86
N ALA A 309 -10.76 -3.18 -16.82
CA ALA A 309 -9.95 -4.38 -16.92
C ALA A 309 -10.05 -5.02 -18.32
N SER A 310 -9.01 -5.76 -18.71
CA SER A 310 -8.99 -6.53 -19.96
C SER A 310 -9.62 -7.92 -19.82
N ASP A 311 -9.63 -8.46 -18.60
CA ASP A 311 -10.31 -9.70 -18.22
C ASP A 311 -11.42 -9.38 -17.21
N ASP A 312 -11.32 -9.74 -15.95
CA ASP A 312 -12.39 -9.54 -14.98
C ASP A 312 -12.26 -8.21 -14.21
N GLY A 313 -13.39 -7.52 -14.00
CA GLY A 313 -13.42 -6.30 -13.18
C GLY A 313 -13.23 -6.60 -11.71
N ILE A 314 -13.73 -7.75 -11.24
CA ILE A 314 -13.59 -8.26 -9.87
C ILE A 314 -13.47 -9.78 -9.97
N ASN A 315 -12.40 -10.37 -9.44
CA ASN A 315 -12.14 -11.79 -9.41
C ASN A 315 -11.93 -12.28 -7.96
N ALA A 316 -12.89 -13.05 -7.44
CA ALA A 316 -12.83 -13.69 -6.13
C ALA A 316 -12.56 -15.21 -6.25
N ALA A 317 -11.76 -15.63 -7.22
CA ALA A 317 -11.48 -17.04 -7.53
C ALA A 317 -10.29 -17.62 -6.74
N GLY A 318 -9.75 -16.86 -5.80
CA GLY A 318 -8.71 -17.35 -4.90
C GLY A 318 -7.29 -17.15 -5.40
N GLY A 319 -7.05 -16.19 -6.28
CA GLY A 319 -5.70 -15.83 -6.72
C GLY A 319 -4.90 -16.97 -7.37
N ASN A 320 -5.61 -18.00 -7.85
CA ASN A 320 -5.04 -19.18 -8.49
C ASN A 320 -5.34 -19.20 -9.98
N ASP A 321 -5.53 -18.04 -10.57
CA ASP A 321 -5.60 -17.98 -12.01
C ASP A 321 -4.23 -18.30 -12.59
N SER A 322 -4.17 -19.36 -13.40
CA SER A 322 -2.91 -19.84 -13.98
C SER A 322 -2.27 -18.86 -14.97
N SER A 323 -2.93 -17.74 -15.25
CA SER A 323 -2.44 -16.66 -16.08
C SER A 323 -1.55 -15.67 -15.33
N SER A 324 -1.71 -15.54 -14.00
CA SER A 324 -0.92 -14.61 -13.16
C SER A 324 0.45 -15.16 -12.73
N SER A 325 0.68 -16.48 -12.84
CA SER A 325 1.88 -17.14 -12.29
C SER A 325 2.94 -17.49 -13.32
N GLU A 326 2.68 -17.37 -14.62
CA GLU A 326 3.65 -17.73 -15.65
C GLU A 326 4.00 -16.49 -16.48
N GLY A 327 5.13 -15.89 -16.14
CA GLY A 327 5.78 -14.91 -17.01
C GLY A 327 5.88 -15.44 -18.42
N PHE A 328 5.34 -14.69 -19.34
CA PHE A 328 5.43 -14.91 -20.77
C PHE A 328 6.89 -15.14 -21.15
N GLN A 329 7.28 -16.40 -21.32
CA GLN A 329 8.52 -16.77 -21.99
C GLN A 329 8.24 -16.75 -23.49
N GLY A 330 8.56 -15.63 -24.12
CA GLY A 330 8.51 -15.44 -25.55
C GLY A 330 9.78 -14.79 -26.04
#